data_d7030f7a5b696d0d5b439577d3b81d21
#
_entry.id   d7030f7a5b696d0d5b439577d3b81d21
#
_cell.length_a   1.000
_cell.length_b   1.000
_cell.length_c   1.000
_cell.angle_alpha   90.00
_cell.angle_beta   90.00
_cell.angle_gamma   90.00
#
_symmetry.space_group_name_H-M   'P 1'
#
loop_
_entity.id
_entity.type
_entity.pdbx_description
1 polymer ?
#
loop_
_entity_poly.entity_id
_entity_poly.type
_entity_poly.pdbx_seq_one_letter_code
_entity_poly.pdbx_strand_id
1 'polypeptide(L)'
;MAGEVGSAHLLRALVVQPDPDGGVRATATLLFPGGPAVLQSILSEYRKWPELFETRMRVAQVEERDGRVLTDIYISHALLPGEQRLLCESQTLPGGGLITHLKGGDFTRYHREWRLQPAGDGTQTRAEFDLLVEVKTLVPDWLVAVAMERELNTHFRLVRERALDRVTKER
;
A
#
# COMPACT_ATOMS: atom_id res chain seq x y z
N MET A 1 -12.97 -0.23 31.40
CA MET A 1 -11.74 -0.43 30.61
C MET A 1 -12.04 -0.98 29.22
N ALA A 2 -12.87 -0.29 28.48
CA ALA A 2 -13.29 -0.74 27.16
C ALA A 2 -12.86 0.22 26.03
N GLY A 3 -11.84 1.04 26.28
CA GLY A 3 -11.50 2.14 25.37
C GLY A 3 -10.27 2.00 24.49
N GLU A 4 -9.52 0.91 24.56
CA GLU A 4 -8.22 0.87 23.90
C GLU A 4 -8.07 -0.13 22.76
N VAL A 5 -9.10 -0.87 22.40
CA VAL A 5 -8.99 -1.92 21.38
C VAL A 5 -8.94 -1.35 19.95
N GLY A 6 -9.40 -0.12 19.76
CA GLY A 6 -9.49 0.48 18.41
C GLY A 6 -8.21 1.09 17.87
N SER A 7 -7.25 1.44 18.72
CA SER A 7 -6.05 2.18 18.30
C SER A 7 -4.74 1.37 18.32
N ALA A 8 -4.80 0.12 18.75
CA ALA A 8 -3.60 -0.68 19.02
C ALA A 8 -2.83 -1.14 17.76
N HIS A 9 -3.41 -1.02 16.58
CA HIS A 9 -2.77 -1.47 15.34
C HIS A 9 -2.07 -0.37 14.55
N LEU A 10 -2.21 0.89 14.98
CA LEU A 10 -1.51 2.02 14.38
C LEU A 10 -0.56 2.60 15.42
N LEU A 11 0.73 2.24 15.33
CA LEU A 11 1.76 2.67 16.29
C LEU A 11 2.18 4.12 16.09
N ARG A 12 2.08 4.63 14.86
CA ARG A 12 2.36 6.02 14.53
C ARG A 12 1.31 6.49 13.51
N ALA A 13 0.75 7.66 13.75
CA ALA A 13 -0.24 8.22 12.85
C ALA A 13 0.28 8.27 11.42
N LEU A 14 -0.59 7.96 10.47
CA LEU A 14 -0.31 8.17 9.06
C LEU A 14 -0.02 9.66 8.83
N VAL A 15 1.12 9.95 8.23
CA VAL A 15 1.52 11.31 7.85
C VAL A 15 1.51 11.39 6.33
N VAL A 16 0.69 12.27 5.78
CA VAL A 16 0.61 12.51 4.33
C VAL A 16 0.84 14.01 4.10
N GLN A 17 1.83 14.33 3.30
CA GLN A 17 2.21 15.73 3.07
C GLN A 17 2.80 15.89 1.67
N PRO A 18 2.74 17.11 1.10
CA PRO A 18 3.45 17.39 -0.14
C PRO A 18 4.94 17.14 0.03
N ASP A 19 5.56 16.56 -1.01
CA ASP A 19 7.01 16.33 -1.04
C ASP A 19 7.70 17.60 -1.56
N PRO A 20 8.84 18.02 -0.97
CA PRO A 20 9.55 19.22 -1.44
C PRO A 20 9.96 19.20 -2.92
N ASP A 21 10.18 18.01 -3.47
CA ASP A 21 10.59 17.82 -4.86
C ASP A 21 9.40 17.56 -5.81
N GLY A 22 8.18 17.72 -5.32
CA GLY A 22 6.94 17.49 -6.08
C GLY A 22 6.24 16.21 -5.69
N GLY A 23 4.92 16.20 -5.86
CA GLY A 23 4.10 15.07 -5.47
C GLY A 23 3.77 15.02 -4.00
N VAL A 24 3.36 13.85 -3.53
CA VAL A 24 2.88 13.65 -2.16
C VAL A 24 3.54 12.41 -1.57
N ARG A 25 3.99 12.52 -0.33
CA ARG A 25 4.60 11.43 0.42
C ARG A 25 3.76 11.04 1.62
N ALA A 26 3.63 9.73 1.81
CA ALA A 26 2.93 9.16 2.95
C ALA A 26 3.83 8.18 3.69
N THR A 27 3.83 8.26 5.02
CA THR A 27 4.56 7.33 5.88
C THR A 27 3.66 6.88 7.02
N ALA A 28 3.82 5.63 7.46
CA ALA A 28 3.08 5.10 8.60
C ALA A 28 3.82 3.92 9.23
N THR A 29 3.58 3.69 10.51
CA THR A 29 3.97 2.46 11.20
C THR A 29 2.69 1.80 11.72
N LEU A 30 2.48 0.55 11.33
CA LEU A 30 1.24 -0.18 11.54
C LEU A 30 1.49 -1.50 12.24
N LEU A 31 0.50 -1.96 13.01
CA LEU A 31 0.52 -3.29 13.62
C LEU A 31 -0.65 -4.09 13.05
N PHE A 32 -0.35 -5.23 12.44
CA PHE A 32 -1.35 -6.10 11.81
C PHE A 32 -1.48 -7.43 12.56
N PRO A 33 -2.68 -8.04 12.56
CA PRO A 33 -2.82 -9.42 13.01
C PRO A 33 -2.14 -10.36 12.01
N GLY A 34 -1.65 -11.49 12.50
CA GLY A 34 -0.91 -12.45 11.68
C GLY A 34 0.57 -12.14 11.60
N GLY A 35 1.37 -13.17 11.41
CA GLY A 35 2.82 -13.06 11.27
C GLY A 35 3.23 -12.48 9.90
N PRO A 36 4.52 -12.15 9.74
CA PRO A 36 5.01 -11.56 8.48
C PRO A 36 4.70 -12.38 7.22
N ALA A 37 4.66 -13.70 7.31
CA ALA A 37 4.33 -14.55 6.17
C ALA A 37 2.89 -14.33 5.66
N VAL A 38 1.95 -14.06 6.57
CA VAL A 38 0.56 -13.77 6.21
C VAL A 38 0.49 -12.45 5.43
N LEU A 39 1.13 -11.40 5.97
CA LEU A 39 1.16 -10.09 5.32
C LEU A 39 1.90 -10.15 3.98
N GLN A 40 3.03 -10.85 3.94
CA GLN A 40 3.80 -11.04 2.70
C GLN A 40 2.94 -11.67 1.62
N SER A 41 2.18 -12.70 1.97
CA SER A 41 1.27 -13.39 1.05
C SER A 41 0.20 -12.44 0.51
N ILE A 42 -0.42 -11.64 1.37
CA ILE A 42 -1.46 -10.67 0.96
C ILE A 42 -0.88 -9.63 0.00
N LEU A 43 0.27 -9.04 0.35
CA LEU A 43 0.91 -8.00 -0.45
C LEU A 43 1.43 -8.53 -1.80
N SER A 44 1.67 -9.83 -1.90
CA SER A 44 2.19 -10.47 -3.12
C SER A 44 1.09 -11.03 -4.03
N GLU A 45 -0.17 -10.88 -3.67
CA GLU A 45 -1.31 -11.25 -4.52
C GLU A 45 -1.65 -10.11 -5.47
N TYR A 46 -0.80 -9.87 -6.45
CA TYR A 46 -0.87 -8.71 -7.34
C TYR A 46 -2.21 -8.56 -8.06
N ARG A 47 -2.80 -9.67 -8.52
CA ARG A 47 -4.08 -9.64 -9.24
C ARG A 47 -5.26 -9.29 -8.34
N LYS A 48 -5.08 -9.41 -7.03
CA LYS A 48 -6.11 -9.09 -6.03
C LYS A 48 -5.93 -7.70 -5.42
N TRP A 49 -4.92 -6.95 -5.82
CA TRP A 49 -4.72 -5.59 -5.32
C TRP A 49 -5.96 -4.69 -5.43
N PRO A 50 -6.77 -4.77 -6.52
CA PRO A 50 -8.00 -3.96 -6.57
C PRO A 50 -8.95 -4.16 -5.39
N GLU A 51 -8.93 -5.32 -4.76
CA GLU A 51 -9.76 -5.62 -3.58
C GLU A 51 -9.26 -4.96 -2.30
N LEU A 52 -8.03 -4.44 -2.31
CA LEU A 52 -7.39 -3.81 -1.16
C LEU A 52 -7.43 -2.28 -1.22
N PHE A 53 -8.11 -1.70 -2.21
CA PHE A 53 -8.24 -0.26 -2.40
C PHE A 53 -9.69 0.11 -2.67
N GLU A 54 -10.11 1.29 -2.18
CA GLU A 54 -11.40 1.86 -2.53
C GLU A 54 -11.34 2.47 -3.94
N THR A 55 -10.20 3.05 -4.31
CA THR A 55 -9.95 3.61 -5.64
C THR A 55 -10.16 2.54 -6.70
N ARG A 56 -10.87 2.89 -7.76
CA ARG A 56 -11.10 1.97 -8.88
C ARG A 56 -9.77 1.66 -9.57
N MET A 57 -9.48 0.38 -9.66
CA MET A 57 -8.22 -0.11 -10.19
C MET A 57 -8.47 -1.41 -10.95
N ARG A 58 -7.80 -1.58 -12.10
CA ARG A 58 -7.79 -2.86 -12.79
C ARG A 58 -6.36 -3.27 -13.09
N VAL A 59 -6.07 -4.54 -12.92
CA VAL A 59 -4.76 -5.13 -13.22
C VAL A 59 -4.83 -5.72 -14.62
N ALA A 60 -4.14 -5.08 -15.58
CA ALA A 60 -4.14 -5.52 -16.96
C ALA A 60 -3.16 -6.67 -17.20
N GLN A 61 -2.02 -6.67 -16.51
CA GLN A 61 -0.99 -7.67 -16.69
C GLN A 61 -0.17 -7.85 -15.42
N VAL A 62 0.22 -9.08 -15.15
CA VAL A 62 1.20 -9.44 -14.13
C VAL A 62 2.19 -10.40 -14.79
N GLU A 63 3.47 -10.06 -14.78
CA GLU A 63 4.53 -10.88 -15.35
C GLU A 63 5.65 -11.04 -14.34
N GLU A 64 5.99 -12.27 -14.02
CA GLU A 64 7.11 -12.58 -13.12
C GLU A 64 8.32 -13.00 -13.94
N ARG A 65 9.48 -12.40 -13.65
CA ARG A 65 10.74 -12.70 -14.30
C ARG A 65 11.91 -12.45 -13.34
N ASP A 66 12.70 -13.49 -13.08
CA ASP A 66 13.92 -13.40 -12.25
C ASP A 66 13.68 -12.85 -10.85
N GLY A 67 12.58 -13.27 -10.20
CA GLY A 67 12.23 -12.82 -8.85
C GLY A 67 11.63 -11.42 -8.79
N ARG A 68 11.39 -10.78 -9.94
CA ARG A 68 10.75 -9.47 -10.05
C ARG A 68 9.38 -9.62 -10.68
N VAL A 69 8.43 -8.81 -10.25
CA VAL A 69 7.06 -8.86 -10.77
C VAL A 69 6.71 -7.53 -11.41
N LEU A 70 6.45 -7.57 -12.71
CA LEU A 70 5.96 -6.42 -13.45
C LEU A 70 4.44 -6.39 -13.37
N THR A 71 3.88 -5.25 -12.96
CA THR A 71 2.44 -5.05 -12.91
C THR A 71 2.04 -3.88 -13.77
N ASP A 72 1.05 -4.09 -14.63
CA ASP A 72 0.46 -3.04 -15.46
C ASP A 72 -0.95 -2.77 -14.94
N ILE A 73 -1.13 -1.63 -14.30
CA ILE A 73 -2.34 -1.29 -13.56
C ILE A 73 -2.92 0.01 -14.12
N TYR A 74 -4.25 0.09 -14.18
CA TYR A 74 -4.97 1.29 -14.58
C TYR A 74 -5.83 1.76 -13.41
N ILE A 75 -5.69 3.05 -13.06
CA ILE A 75 -6.32 3.66 -11.89
C ILE A 75 -7.25 4.79 -12.34
N SER A 76 -8.47 4.82 -11.80
CA SER A 76 -9.45 5.88 -12.01
C SER A 76 -9.79 6.52 -10.68
N HIS A 77 -9.65 7.84 -10.60
CA HIS A 77 -9.97 8.62 -9.41
C HIS A 77 -10.54 9.97 -9.83
N ALA A 78 -11.41 10.55 -9.01
CA ALA A 78 -12.05 11.82 -9.31
C ALA A 78 -11.06 12.98 -9.52
N LEU A 79 -9.89 12.92 -8.88
CA LEU A 79 -8.84 13.94 -9.00
C LEU A 79 -7.91 13.73 -10.21
N LEU A 80 -8.08 12.63 -10.94
CA LEU A 80 -7.22 12.30 -12.09
C LEU A 80 -7.97 12.51 -13.40
N PRO A 81 -7.28 13.02 -14.45
CA PRO A 81 -7.91 13.20 -15.76
C PRO A 81 -8.02 11.85 -16.49
N GLY A 82 -9.15 11.17 -16.28
CA GLY A 82 -9.39 9.86 -16.88
C GLY A 82 -8.62 8.74 -16.20
N GLU A 83 -8.52 7.61 -16.88
CA GLU A 83 -7.81 6.44 -16.40
C GLU A 83 -6.30 6.66 -16.56
N GLN A 84 -5.53 6.42 -15.47
CA GLN A 84 -4.08 6.59 -15.45
C GLN A 84 -3.40 5.23 -15.40
N ARG A 85 -2.40 5.05 -16.23
CA ARG A 85 -1.61 3.82 -16.29
C ARG A 85 -0.45 3.91 -15.31
N LEU A 86 -0.27 2.86 -14.51
CA LEU A 86 0.83 2.70 -13.57
C LEU A 86 1.54 1.38 -13.88
N LEU A 87 2.70 1.46 -14.52
CA LEU A 87 3.54 0.31 -14.83
C LEU A 87 4.66 0.25 -13.81
N CYS A 88 4.68 -0.79 -12.99
CA CYS A 88 5.62 -0.93 -11.88
C CYS A 88 6.31 -2.27 -11.86
N GLU A 89 7.44 -2.31 -11.19
CA GLU A 89 8.17 -3.53 -10.89
C GLU A 89 8.30 -3.68 -9.39
N SER A 90 7.94 -4.85 -8.88
CA SER A 90 7.98 -5.16 -7.45
C SER A 90 8.94 -6.31 -7.18
N GLN A 91 9.58 -6.27 -6.01
CA GLN A 91 10.37 -7.39 -5.51
C GLN A 91 10.26 -7.48 -4.01
N THR A 92 10.40 -8.69 -3.49
CA THR A 92 10.39 -8.92 -2.05
C THR A 92 11.68 -8.40 -1.43
N LEU A 93 11.55 -7.85 -0.21
CA LEU A 93 12.70 -7.40 0.57
C LEU A 93 13.29 -8.57 1.34
N PRO A 94 14.63 -8.69 1.45
CA PRO A 94 15.28 -9.80 2.16
C PRO A 94 14.82 -9.99 3.61
N GLY A 95 14.49 -8.88 4.30
CA GLY A 95 14.02 -8.94 5.69
C GLY A 95 12.51 -9.09 5.84
N GLY A 96 11.77 -9.18 4.73
CA GLY A 96 10.30 -9.22 4.70
C GLY A 96 9.71 -7.91 4.23
N GLY A 97 8.74 -8.01 3.34
CA GLY A 97 8.06 -6.87 2.74
C GLY A 97 8.19 -6.83 1.23
N LEU A 98 7.87 -5.68 0.68
CA LEU A 98 7.77 -5.49 -0.76
C LEU A 98 8.20 -4.08 -1.13
N ILE A 99 9.03 -3.95 -2.15
CA ILE A 99 9.38 -2.65 -2.74
C ILE A 99 8.88 -2.60 -4.18
N THR A 100 8.26 -1.47 -4.55
CA THR A 100 7.66 -1.27 -5.87
C THR A 100 8.19 0.02 -6.47
N HIS A 101 8.73 -0.09 -7.68
CA HIS A 101 9.31 1.03 -8.43
C HIS A 101 8.55 1.30 -9.72
N LEU A 102 8.48 2.57 -10.11
CA LEU A 102 7.91 2.99 -11.38
C LEU A 102 8.78 2.53 -12.55
N LYS A 103 8.13 1.96 -13.56
CA LYS A 103 8.76 1.61 -14.85
C LYS A 103 8.20 2.40 -16.02
N GLY A 104 6.98 2.88 -15.94
CA GLY A 104 6.36 3.64 -17.02
C GLY A 104 4.91 3.99 -16.73
N GLY A 105 4.23 4.50 -17.75
CA GLY A 105 2.85 4.91 -17.65
C GLY A 105 2.70 6.42 -17.45
N ASP A 106 1.62 6.82 -16.79
CA ASP A 106 1.20 8.23 -16.71
C ASP A 106 1.65 8.93 -15.42
N PHE A 107 2.27 8.20 -14.50
CA PHE A 107 2.78 8.78 -13.25
C PHE A 107 4.17 9.38 -13.48
N THR A 108 4.46 10.51 -12.87
CA THR A 108 5.77 11.16 -12.93
C THR A 108 6.76 10.51 -11.97
N ARG A 109 6.30 10.20 -10.76
CA ARG A 109 7.07 9.46 -9.76
C ARG A 109 6.14 8.51 -9.01
N TYR A 110 6.65 7.34 -8.69
CA TYR A 110 5.96 6.37 -7.86
C TYR A 110 6.97 5.46 -7.18
N HIS A 111 6.89 5.38 -5.86
CA HIS A 111 7.71 4.49 -5.06
C HIS A 111 6.90 4.03 -3.87
N ARG A 112 6.80 2.73 -3.65
CA ARG A 112 6.11 2.17 -2.51
C ARG A 112 6.97 1.13 -1.84
N GLU A 113 7.02 1.17 -0.51
CA GLU A 113 7.79 0.22 0.29
C GLU A 113 7.01 -0.22 1.50
N TRP A 114 6.95 -1.51 1.69
CA TRP A 114 6.46 -2.16 2.88
C TRP A 114 7.61 -2.93 3.51
N ARG A 115 7.92 -2.64 4.79
CA ARG A 115 8.89 -3.40 5.58
C ARG A 115 8.15 -4.10 6.67
N LEU A 116 8.31 -5.42 6.77
CA LEU A 116 7.57 -6.28 7.69
C LEU A 116 8.53 -6.90 8.71
N GLN A 117 8.16 -6.82 9.99
CA GLN A 117 8.89 -7.43 11.08
C GLN A 117 7.93 -8.16 12.01
N PRO A 118 8.34 -9.31 12.60
CA PRO A 118 7.51 -9.98 13.59
C PRO A 118 7.33 -9.09 14.81
N ALA A 119 6.15 -9.13 15.41
CA ALA A 119 5.81 -8.42 16.63
C ALA A 119 5.10 -9.36 17.60
N GLY A 120 5.09 -8.99 18.88
CA GLY A 120 4.60 -9.87 19.92
C GLY A 120 5.45 -11.13 19.99
N ASP A 121 4.82 -12.29 19.98
CA ASP A 121 5.45 -13.60 19.93
C ASP A 121 5.51 -14.17 18.49
N GLY A 122 5.46 -13.33 17.50
CA GLY A 122 5.41 -13.71 16.09
C GLY A 122 4.00 -13.86 15.54
N THR A 123 2.97 -13.62 16.36
CA THR A 123 1.56 -13.69 15.93
C THR A 123 1.05 -12.39 15.32
N GLN A 124 1.88 -11.34 15.35
CA GLN A 124 1.57 -10.03 14.79
C GLN A 124 2.70 -9.56 13.89
N THR A 125 2.42 -8.57 13.07
CA THR A 125 3.41 -7.96 12.19
C THR A 125 3.42 -6.45 12.38
N ARG A 126 4.61 -5.92 12.65
CA ARG A 126 4.88 -4.49 12.58
C ARG A 126 5.27 -4.17 11.14
N ALA A 127 4.55 -3.25 10.52
CA ALA A 127 4.81 -2.84 9.15
C ALA A 127 5.19 -1.36 9.10
N GLU A 128 6.26 -1.06 8.41
CA GLU A 128 6.63 0.31 8.06
C GLU A 128 6.29 0.53 6.60
N PHE A 129 5.55 1.60 6.33
CA PHE A 129 5.04 1.94 5.01
C PHE A 129 5.57 3.28 4.55
N ASP A 130 6.02 3.35 3.30
CA ASP A 130 6.47 4.58 2.65
C ASP A 130 5.94 4.60 1.22
N LEU A 131 5.30 5.70 0.84
CA LEU A 131 4.73 5.89 -0.50
C LEU A 131 5.02 7.29 -1.00
N LEU A 132 5.58 7.40 -2.19
CA LEU A 132 5.73 8.65 -2.92
C LEU A 132 4.94 8.56 -4.21
N VAL A 133 4.06 9.52 -4.46
CA VAL A 133 3.26 9.58 -5.68
C VAL A 133 3.30 10.99 -6.25
N GLU A 134 3.63 11.07 -7.53
CA GLU A 134 3.51 12.31 -8.31
C GLU A 134 2.77 12.00 -9.60
N VAL A 135 1.65 12.68 -9.81
CA VAL A 135 0.82 12.54 -10.98
C VAL A 135 0.72 13.88 -11.71
N LYS A 136 0.48 13.84 -13.02
CA LYS A 136 0.17 15.03 -13.81
C LYS A 136 -1.28 15.39 -13.54
N THR A 137 -1.51 16.44 -12.76
CA THR A 137 -2.87 16.91 -12.43
C THR A 137 -2.85 18.42 -12.24
N LEU A 138 -3.99 19.05 -12.48
CA LEU A 138 -4.19 20.48 -12.18
C LEU A 138 -4.57 20.69 -10.72
N VAL A 139 -4.80 19.60 -9.98
CA VAL A 139 -5.15 19.65 -8.57
C VAL A 139 -3.89 19.93 -7.75
N PRO A 140 -3.92 20.88 -6.79
CA PRO A 140 -2.75 21.18 -5.97
C PRO A 140 -2.39 20.00 -5.05
N ASP A 141 -1.10 19.89 -4.72
CA ASP A 141 -0.57 18.77 -3.93
C ASP A 141 -1.27 18.61 -2.57
N TRP A 142 -1.68 19.71 -1.93
CA TRP A 142 -2.37 19.62 -0.64
C TRP A 142 -3.71 18.87 -0.74
N LEU A 143 -4.42 19.03 -1.86
CA LEU A 143 -5.69 18.33 -2.08
C LEU A 143 -5.45 16.86 -2.44
N VAL A 144 -4.40 16.58 -3.21
CA VAL A 144 -3.97 15.20 -3.47
C VAL A 144 -3.60 14.52 -2.16
N ALA A 145 -2.92 15.23 -1.24
CA ALA A 145 -2.56 14.70 0.06
C ALA A 145 -3.79 14.34 0.91
N VAL A 146 -4.82 15.18 0.90
CA VAL A 146 -6.09 14.90 1.60
C VAL A 146 -6.76 13.62 1.05
N ALA A 147 -6.81 13.50 -0.27
CA ALA A 147 -7.39 12.33 -0.92
C ALA A 147 -6.56 11.06 -0.61
N MET A 148 -5.24 11.17 -0.65
CA MET A 148 -4.33 10.06 -0.37
C MET A 148 -4.46 9.58 1.08
N GLU A 149 -4.58 10.49 2.04
CA GLU A 149 -4.79 10.12 3.44
C GLU A 149 -6.04 9.26 3.60
N ARG A 150 -7.14 9.67 2.97
CA ARG A 150 -8.39 8.90 2.99
C ARG A 150 -8.23 7.53 2.36
N GLU A 151 -7.61 7.48 1.17
CA GLU A 151 -7.40 6.23 0.44
C GLU A 151 -6.51 5.25 1.23
N LEU A 152 -5.44 5.74 1.84
CA LEU A 152 -4.52 4.91 2.60
C LEU A 152 -5.13 4.39 3.90
N ASN A 153 -5.93 5.20 4.60
CA ASN A 153 -6.65 4.71 5.78
C ASN A 153 -7.58 3.55 5.41
N THR A 154 -8.28 3.67 4.28
CA THR A 154 -9.13 2.58 3.78
C THR A 154 -8.29 1.37 3.36
N HIS A 155 -7.18 1.59 2.67
CA HIS A 155 -6.28 0.52 2.24
C HIS A 155 -5.73 -0.28 3.43
N PHE A 156 -5.25 0.40 4.45
CA PHE A 156 -4.72 -0.26 5.66
C PHE A 156 -5.81 -1.05 6.38
N ARG A 157 -7.02 -0.53 6.43
CA ARG A 157 -8.17 -1.24 7.01
C ARG A 157 -8.48 -2.52 6.23
N LEU A 158 -8.49 -2.44 4.90
CA LEU A 158 -8.77 -3.60 4.05
C LEU A 158 -7.67 -4.67 4.16
N VAL A 159 -6.41 -4.25 4.23
CA VAL A 159 -5.29 -5.18 4.46
C VAL A 159 -5.45 -5.86 5.82
N ARG A 160 -5.78 -5.10 6.85
CA ARG A 160 -5.99 -5.63 8.20
C ARG A 160 -7.13 -6.64 8.25
N GLU A 161 -8.26 -6.32 7.63
CA GLU A 161 -9.41 -7.22 7.55
C GLU A 161 -9.05 -8.53 6.83
N ARG A 162 -8.30 -8.44 5.75
CA ARG A 162 -7.82 -9.61 5.01
C ARG A 162 -6.88 -10.47 5.86
N ALA A 163 -5.96 -9.83 6.59
CA ALA A 163 -5.04 -10.53 7.48
C ALA A 163 -5.79 -11.23 8.62
N LEU A 164 -6.75 -10.55 9.22
CA LEU A 164 -7.57 -11.12 10.30
C LEU A 164 -8.39 -12.31 9.81
N ASP A 165 -8.96 -12.21 8.61
CA ASP A 165 -9.72 -13.30 7.99
C ASP A 165 -8.86 -14.54 7.78
N ARG A 166 -7.64 -14.38 7.30
CA ARG A 166 -6.70 -15.50 7.10
C ARG A 166 -6.28 -16.16 8.40
N VAL A 167 -5.97 -15.37 9.41
CA VAL A 167 -5.61 -15.90 10.74
C VAL A 167 -6.76 -16.69 11.34
N THR A 168 -8.00 -16.20 11.17
CA THR A 168 -9.19 -16.89 11.67
C THR A 168 -9.45 -18.21 10.94
N LYS A 169 -9.19 -18.28 9.64
CA LYS A 169 -9.38 -19.50 8.84
C LYS A 169 -8.32 -20.57 9.07
N GLU A 170 -7.14 -20.20 9.54
CA GLU A 170 -6.05 -21.13 9.84
C GLU A 170 -6.21 -21.84 11.20
N ARG A 171 -7.24 -21.53 11.96
CA ARG A 171 -7.53 -22.15 13.26
C ARG A 171 -8.47 -23.35 13.14
#